data_18139b3a4ef2a8288d52040dcd72c394
#
_entry.id   18139b3a4ef2a8288d52040dcd72c394
#
_cell.length_a   1.000
_cell.length_b   1.000
_cell.length_c   1.000
_cell.angle_alpha   90.00
_cell.angle_beta   90.00
_cell.angle_gamma   90.00
#
_symmetry.space_group_name_H-M   'P 1'
#
loop_
_entity.id
_entity.type
_entity.pdbx_description
1 polymer ?
#
loop_
_entity_poly.entity_id
_entity_poly.type
_entity_poly.pdbx_seq_one_letter_code
_entity_poly.pdbx_strand_id
1 'polypeptide(L)'
;KYGPATGKTVDVLVIANCVALENRIFLEHVLYNNSSLLVQLGLDLDEMAARMAGTPPAGWPRDKRVWQNLRQAASPAGPLSVISPVVGFDLDRFVRANLDGLWNQADYALLDSAYADNFTFEGPTDRKFSGAADYRSLLESMRTAFPDLSLQVDEVYWMGNDVDGYLTSERWSATGTHAGDGLYGPASGREVQIWGITQHRVHNERITAEWMLFNELDLMMQIAAAR
;
A
#
# COMPACT_ATOMS: atom_id res chain seq x y z
N LYS A 1 -21.80 12.39 4.32
CA LYS A 1 -20.79 11.84 3.41
C LYS A 1 -21.14 10.39 3.09
N TYR A 2 -21.41 9.55 4.08
CA TYR A 2 -21.69 8.11 3.94
C TYR A 2 -23.19 7.75 4.09
N GLY A 3 -24.09 8.72 4.12
CA GLY A 3 -25.52 8.52 4.31
C GLY A 3 -25.96 8.55 5.79
N PRO A 4 -27.20 8.13 6.07
CA PRO A 4 -27.72 8.04 7.44
C PRO A 4 -27.00 6.94 8.23
N ALA A 5 -27.05 7.00 9.57
CA ALA A 5 -26.47 5.99 10.43
C ALA A 5 -27.06 4.60 10.17
N THR A 6 -26.21 3.60 9.98
CA THR A 6 -26.61 2.22 9.67
C THR A 6 -26.80 1.36 10.91
N GLY A 7 -26.26 1.77 12.05
CA GLY A 7 -26.20 0.96 13.29
C GLY A 7 -25.20 -0.21 13.22
N LYS A 8 -24.44 -0.34 12.13
CA LYS A 8 -23.43 -1.40 11.97
C LYS A 8 -22.15 -1.08 12.74
N THR A 9 -21.56 -2.10 13.35
CA THR A 9 -20.18 -2.06 13.84
C THR A 9 -19.25 -2.43 12.71
N VAL A 10 -18.11 -1.76 12.63
CA VAL A 10 -17.08 -1.99 11.61
C VAL A 10 -15.72 -2.20 12.26
N ASP A 11 -14.87 -2.97 11.60
CA ASP A 11 -13.47 -3.18 11.95
C ASP A 11 -12.59 -2.66 10.82
N VAL A 12 -11.70 -1.71 11.11
CA VAL A 12 -10.93 -0.99 10.08
C VAL A 12 -9.45 -1.08 10.39
N LEU A 13 -8.71 -1.73 9.49
CA LEU A 13 -7.25 -1.72 9.53
C LEU A 13 -6.73 -0.29 9.32
N VAL A 14 -5.80 0.11 10.17
CA VAL A 14 -5.08 1.40 10.06
C VAL A 14 -3.59 1.13 10.14
N ILE A 15 -2.82 1.70 9.24
CA ILE A 15 -1.36 1.69 9.30
C ILE A 15 -0.86 3.12 9.48
N ALA A 16 -0.01 3.32 10.48
CA ALA A 16 0.60 4.61 10.77
C ALA A 16 2.13 4.47 10.88
N ASN A 17 2.86 5.28 10.12
CA ASN A 17 4.29 5.48 10.26
C ASN A 17 4.53 6.80 10.98
N CYS A 18 5.03 6.72 12.20
CA CYS A 18 5.31 7.88 13.04
C CYS A 18 6.82 8.06 13.19
N VAL A 19 7.34 9.21 12.82
CA VAL A 19 8.72 9.61 13.08
C VAL A 19 8.77 10.49 14.31
N ALA A 20 9.45 10.01 15.34
CA ALA A 20 9.54 10.71 16.62
C ALA A 20 11.00 11.11 16.95
N LEU A 21 11.17 12.27 17.54
CA LEU A 21 12.42 12.74 18.11
C LEU A 21 12.13 13.28 19.52
N GLU A 22 12.92 12.91 20.50
CA GLU A 22 12.76 13.34 21.91
C GLU A 22 11.32 13.16 22.43
N ASN A 23 10.71 12.00 22.17
CA ASN A 23 9.33 11.65 22.52
C ASN A 23 8.24 12.56 21.90
N ARG A 24 8.55 13.22 20.80
CA ARG A 24 7.58 14.02 20.03
C ARG A 24 7.49 13.49 18.62
N ILE A 25 6.28 13.16 18.18
CA ILE A 25 6.02 12.84 16.79
C ILE A 25 6.05 14.15 16.00
N PHE A 26 6.90 14.24 14.99
CA PHE A 26 7.00 15.41 14.11
C PHE A 26 6.57 15.11 12.67
N LEU A 27 6.46 13.82 12.31
CA LEU A 27 5.95 13.39 11.04
C LEU A 27 5.12 12.12 11.24
N GLU A 28 3.95 12.09 10.63
CA GLU A 28 3.06 10.94 10.66
C GLU A 28 2.44 10.73 9.27
N HIS A 29 2.53 9.50 8.76
CA HIS A 29 1.81 9.05 7.58
C HIS A 29 0.79 8.00 8.03
N VAL A 30 -0.49 8.28 7.82
CA VAL A 30 -1.57 7.40 8.26
C VAL A 30 -2.45 7.00 7.08
N LEU A 31 -2.72 5.72 6.96
CA LEU A 31 -3.68 5.15 6.02
C LEU A 31 -4.77 4.40 6.76
N TYR A 32 -6.00 4.69 6.40
CA TYR A 32 -7.20 4.00 6.85
C TYR A 32 -7.73 3.15 5.70
N ASN A 33 -8.14 1.91 5.98
CA ASN A 33 -8.81 1.06 5.00
C ASN A 33 -10.26 1.55 4.75
N ASN A 34 -10.37 2.69 4.06
CA ASN A 34 -11.66 3.34 3.82
C ASN A 34 -12.56 2.52 2.90
N SER A 35 -12.00 1.75 1.95
CA SER A 35 -12.77 0.86 1.08
C SER A 35 -13.42 -0.26 1.89
N SER A 36 -12.69 -0.88 2.81
CA SER A 36 -13.25 -1.85 3.76
C SER A 36 -14.39 -1.25 4.60
N LEU A 37 -14.19 -0.05 5.16
CA LEU A 37 -15.25 0.65 5.89
C LEU A 37 -16.54 0.76 5.08
N LEU A 38 -16.44 1.15 3.81
CA LEU A 38 -17.62 1.34 2.96
C LEU A 38 -18.32 0.00 2.68
N VAL A 39 -17.58 -1.04 2.37
CA VAL A 39 -18.12 -2.40 2.14
C VAL A 39 -18.83 -2.91 3.40
N GLN A 40 -18.23 -2.79 4.58
CA GLN A 40 -18.84 -3.20 5.84
C GLN A 40 -20.11 -2.42 6.17
N LEU A 41 -20.18 -1.15 5.77
CA LEU A 41 -21.42 -0.34 5.86
C LEU A 41 -22.48 -0.79 4.85
N GLY A 42 -22.14 -1.59 3.84
CA GLY A 42 -23.02 -2.08 2.78
C GLY A 42 -23.16 -1.10 1.63
N LEU A 43 -22.14 -0.26 1.41
CA LEU A 43 -22.09 0.70 0.31
C LEU A 43 -21.33 0.07 -0.87
N ASP A 44 -21.82 0.33 -2.07
CA ASP A 44 -21.15 -0.05 -3.30
C ASP A 44 -19.95 0.87 -3.57
N LEU A 45 -18.76 0.28 -3.82
CA LEU A 45 -17.53 1.05 -3.99
C LEU A 45 -17.51 1.82 -5.31
N ASP A 46 -18.00 1.23 -6.39
CA ASP A 46 -18.02 1.87 -7.70
C ASP A 46 -18.97 3.07 -7.71
N GLU A 47 -20.19 2.91 -7.15
CA GLU A 47 -21.11 4.00 -6.99
C GLU A 47 -20.53 5.11 -6.11
N MET A 48 -19.86 4.75 -5.01
CA MET A 48 -19.24 5.71 -4.11
C MET A 48 -18.08 6.46 -4.78
N ALA A 49 -17.23 5.75 -5.50
CA ALA A 49 -16.11 6.34 -6.24
C ALA A 49 -16.61 7.31 -7.32
N ALA A 50 -17.58 6.89 -8.13
CA ALA A 50 -18.19 7.73 -9.17
C ALA A 50 -18.84 8.99 -8.59
N ARG A 51 -19.62 8.84 -7.52
CA ARG A 51 -20.27 9.98 -6.83
C ARG A 51 -19.25 10.96 -6.25
N MET A 52 -18.21 10.44 -5.60
CA MET A 52 -17.18 11.29 -5.00
C MET A 52 -16.27 11.94 -6.05
N ALA A 53 -16.00 11.28 -7.17
CA ALA A 53 -15.30 11.87 -8.30
C ALA A 53 -16.07 13.02 -8.95
N GLY A 54 -17.42 12.93 -8.99
CA GLY A 54 -18.30 14.01 -9.48
C GLY A 54 -18.38 15.23 -8.56
N THR A 55 -18.15 15.05 -7.25
CA THR A 55 -18.13 16.12 -6.24
C THR A 55 -16.94 15.92 -5.29
N PRO A 56 -15.71 16.07 -5.81
CA PRO A 56 -14.54 15.72 -5.05
C PRO A 56 -14.32 16.62 -3.83
N PRO A 57 -13.65 16.12 -2.80
CA PRO A 57 -13.21 16.94 -1.68
C PRO A 57 -12.34 18.12 -2.14
N ALA A 58 -12.35 19.21 -1.40
CA ALA A 58 -11.49 20.35 -1.68
C ALA A 58 -10.01 19.92 -1.79
N GLY A 59 -9.35 20.36 -2.87
CA GLY A 59 -7.96 20.01 -3.15
C GLY A 59 -7.73 18.67 -3.86
N TRP A 60 -8.78 18.00 -4.30
CA TRP A 60 -8.68 16.79 -5.13
C TRP A 60 -8.92 17.13 -6.64
N PRO A 61 -8.25 16.53 -7.63
CA PRO A 61 -7.11 15.63 -7.46
C PRO A 61 -5.92 16.39 -6.87
N ARG A 62 -5.13 15.70 -6.05
CA ARG A 62 -3.96 16.33 -5.43
C ARG A 62 -2.99 16.74 -6.53
N ASP A 63 -2.52 17.98 -6.43
CA ASP A 63 -1.47 18.49 -7.32
C ASP A 63 -0.26 17.54 -7.26
N LYS A 64 0.23 17.08 -8.41
CA LYS A 64 1.44 16.24 -8.52
C LYS A 64 2.63 16.85 -7.74
N ARG A 65 2.67 18.18 -7.58
CA ARG A 65 3.67 18.89 -6.77
C ARG A 65 3.59 18.57 -5.28
N VAL A 66 2.42 18.23 -4.75
CA VAL A 66 2.27 17.82 -3.34
C VAL A 66 3.02 16.52 -3.09
N TRP A 67 2.97 15.56 -4.03
CA TRP A 67 3.71 14.32 -3.94
C TRP A 67 5.22 14.51 -4.06
N GLN A 68 5.66 15.40 -4.96
CA GLN A 68 7.07 15.76 -5.08
C GLN A 68 7.58 16.44 -3.81
N ASN A 69 6.77 17.32 -3.20
CA ASN A 69 7.10 17.97 -1.95
C ASN A 69 7.12 16.98 -0.76
N LEU A 70 6.21 15.98 -0.74
CA LEU A 70 6.24 14.92 0.26
C LEU A 70 7.49 14.04 0.10
N ARG A 71 7.89 13.72 -1.14
CA ARG A 71 9.15 13.02 -1.41
C ARG A 71 10.37 13.82 -0.94
N GLN A 72 10.39 15.13 -1.16
CA GLN A 72 11.47 16.01 -0.72
C GLN A 72 11.49 16.23 0.80
N ALA A 73 10.31 16.34 1.43
CA ALA A 73 10.19 16.48 2.87
C ALA A 73 10.53 15.18 3.63
N ALA A 74 10.31 14.04 2.99
CA ALA A 74 10.61 12.73 3.56
C ALA A 74 12.06 12.29 3.36
N SER A 75 12.89 13.08 2.65
CA SER A 75 14.33 12.89 2.62
C SER A 75 14.98 13.77 3.68
N PRO A 76 15.04 13.36 4.96
CA PRO A 76 15.87 14.04 5.92
C PRO A 76 17.32 13.92 5.44
N ALA A 77 18.08 14.96 5.63
CA ALA A 77 19.50 14.95 5.34
C ALA A 77 20.21 13.94 6.26
N GLY A 78 20.38 12.73 5.74
CA GLY A 78 21.04 11.61 6.41
C GLY A 78 20.10 10.47 6.81
N PRO A 79 20.61 9.25 6.90
CA PRO A 79 19.85 8.14 7.41
C PRO A 79 19.46 8.46 8.86
N LEU A 80 18.17 8.46 9.16
CA LEU A 80 17.72 8.26 10.53
C LEU A 80 18.42 6.99 10.97
N SER A 81 19.22 7.06 12.04
CA SER A 81 20.02 5.92 12.50
C SER A 81 19.06 4.80 12.87
N VAL A 82 18.83 3.97 11.90
CA VAL A 82 18.10 2.74 12.09
C VAL A 82 19.01 1.87 12.92
N ILE A 83 18.49 1.41 14.03
CA ILE A 83 19.21 0.53 14.92
C ILE A 83 19.66 -0.66 14.08
N SER A 84 20.94 -0.82 14.09
CA SER A 84 21.80 -1.66 13.34
C SER A 84 21.39 -3.02 12.88
N PRO A 85 22.04 -3.31 11.84
CA PRO A 85 21.81 -4.44 10.98
C PRO A 85 22.24 -5.74 11.63
N VAL A 86 21.53 -6.73 11.25
CA VAL A 86 21.94 -8.11 11.19
C VAL A 86 23.27 -8.21 10.47
N VAL A 87 24.25 -8.82 11.11
CA VAL A 87 25.50 -9.15 10.45
C VAL A 87 25.23 -10.20 9.36
N GLY A 88 25.20 -9.77 8.09
CA GLY A 88 25.07 -10.64 6.93
C GLY A 88 23.70 -10.61 6.22
N PHE A 89 22.64 -10.09 6.81
CA PHE A 89 21.33 -9.92 6.16
C PHE A 89 20.96 -8.44 6.03
N ASP A 90 20.86 -7.94 4.81
CA ASP A 90 20.47 -6.57 4.51
C ASP A 90 18.93 -6.49 4.39
N LEU A 91 18.27 -6.19 5.49
CA LEU A 91 16.81 -6.13 5.59
C LEU A 91 16.21 -5.03 4.69
N ASP A 92 16.83 -3.85 4.63
CA ASP A 92 16.36 -2.75 3.75
C ASP A 92 16.42 -3.17 2.29
N ARG A 93 17.53 -3.71 1.86
CA ARG A 93 17.69 -4.24 0.51
C ARG A 93 16.71 -5.38 0.21
N PHE A 94 16.50 -6.28 1.17
CA PHE A 94 15.59 -7.41 1.01
C PHE A 94 14.16 -6.95 0.75
N VAL A 95 13.59 -6.05 1.57
CA VAL A 95 12.19 -5.60 1.40
C VAL A 95 12.02 -4.76 0.15
N ARG A 96 13.00 -3.89 -0.19
CA ARG A 96 12.97 -3.12 -1.45
C ARG A 96 13.01 -4.02 -2.67
N ALA A 97 13.88 -5.03 -2.68
CA ALA A 97 14.00 -5.96 -3.78
C ALA A 97 12.73 -6.80 -3.98
N ASN A 98 12.06 -7.19 -2.88
CA ASN A 98 10.80 -7.91 -2.96
C ASN A 98 9.68 -7.04 -3.56
N LEU A 99 9.49 -5.82 -3.07
CA LEU A 99 8.49 -4.92 -3.62
C LEU A 99 8.75 -4.58 -5.09
N ASP A 100 10.00 -4.26 -5.44
CA ASP A 100 10.38 -3.98 -6.83
C ASP A 100 10.16 -5.21 -7.74
N GLY A 101 10.63 -6.38 -7.31
CA GLY A 101 10.51 -7.62 -8.08
C GLY A 101 9.06 -8.01 -8.33
N LEU A 102 8.21 -8.01 -7.30
CA LEU A 102 6.81 -8.39 -7.42
C LEU A 102 5.98 -7.38 -8.21
N TRP A 103 6.10 -6.09 -7.88
CA TRP A 103 5.23 -5.06 -8.43
C TRP A 103 5.70 -4.49 -9.76
N ASN A 104 7.02 -4.30 -9.96
CA ASN A 104 7.54 -3.72 -11.19
C ASN A 104 7.95 -4.78 -12.22
N GLN A 105 8.55 -5.88 -11.77
CA GLN A 105 9.15 -6.89 -12.65
C GLN A 105 8.27 -8.12 -12.87
N ALA A 106 7.19 -8.29 -12.08
CA ALA A 106 6.35 -9.50 -12.06
C ALA A 106 7.17 -10.78 -11.81
N ASP A 107 8.23 -10.68 -11.00
CA ASP A 107 9.05 -11.82 -10.59
C ASP A 107 8.36 -12.59 -9.46
N TYR A 108 7.39 -13.40 -9.84
CA TYR A 108 6.62 -14.20 -8.88
C TYR A 108 7.41 -15.37 -8.28
N ALA A 109 8.62 -15.68 -8.76
CA ALA A 109 9.48 -16.65 -8.12
C ALA A 109 9.93 -16.19 -6.72
N LEU A 110 9.87 -14.89 -6.44
CA LEU A 110 10.10 -14.33 -5.11
C LEU A 110 9.10 -14.86 -4.08
N LEU A 111 7.87 -15.18 -4.47
CA LEU A 111 6.87 -15.75 -3.56
C LEU A 111 7.30 -17.11 -3.01
N ASP A 112 8.03 -17.91 -3.79
CA ASP A 112 8.56 -19.20 -3.34
C ASP A 112 9.85 -19.05 -2.51
N SER A 113 10.69 -18.05 -2.84
CA SER A 113 12.01 -17.90 -2.25
C SER A 113 12.04 -16.99 -1.00
N ALA A 114 11.24 -15.93 -0.98
CA ALA A 114 11.26 -14.90 0.05
C ALA A 114 10.06 -14.96 1.01
N TYR A 115 8.99 -15.67 0.67
CA TYR A 115 7.80 -15.78 1.53
C TYR A 115 7.73 -17.16 2.20
N ALA A 116 7.18 -17.20 3.41
CA ALA A 116 6.98 -18.46 4.13
C ALA A 116 5.75 -19.20 3.57
N ASP A 117 5.75 -20.54 3.69
CA ASP A 117 4.63 -21.36 3.20
C ASP A 117 3.29 -21.00 3.86
N ASN A 118 3.34 -20.58 5.12
CA ASN A 118 2.17 -20.13 5.90
C ASN A 118 2.00 -18.61 5.91
N PHE A 119 2.54 -17.92 4.92
CA PHE A 119 2.43 -16.48 4.75
C PHE A 119 0.97 -16.02 4.81
N THR A 120 0.74 -14.86 5.44
CA THR A 120 -0.57 -14.21 5.49
C THR A 120 -0.50 -12.80 4.94
N PHE A 121 -1.55 -12.41 4.22
CA PHE A 121 -1.71 -11.06 3.67
C PHE A 121 -3.01 -10.45 4.15
N GLU A 122 -2.97 -9.16 4.51
CA GLU A 122 -4.15 -8.34 4.75
C GLU A 122 -3.99 -6.98 4.04
N GLY A 123 -4.97 -6.63 3.20
CA GLY A 123 -4.89 -5.46 2.33
C GLY A 123 -6.18 -4.67 2.20
N PRO A 124 -6.24 -3.74 1.23
CA PRO A 124 -7.42 -2.91 0.99
C PRO A 124 -8.67 -3.75 0.73
N THR A 125 -9.84 -3.22 1.08
CA THR A 125 -11.16 -3.82 0.79
C THR A 125 -11.30 -5.25 1.30
N ASP A 126 -10.91 -5.48 2.57
CA ASP A 126 -11.02 -6.77 3.27
C ASP A 126 -10.32 -7.95 2.58
N ARG A 127 -9.31 -7.70 1.73
CA ARG A 127 -8.52 -8.77 1.12
C ARG A 127 -7.64 -9.41 2.17
N LYS A 128 -7.93 -10.67 2.48
CA LYS A 128 -7.17 -11.49 3.44
C LYS A 128 -6.87 -12.83 2.79
N PHE A 129 -5.59 -13.15 2.70
CA PHE A 129 -5.11 -14.38 2.07
C PHE A 129 -4.21 -15.18 3.01
N SER A 130 -4.16 -16.48 2.77
CA SER A 130 -3.17 -17.37 3.38
C SER A 130 -2.46 -18.15 2.27
N GLY A 131 -1.14 -18.02 2.23
CA GLY A 131 -0.30 -18.59 1.19
C GLY A 131 -0.14 -17.68 -0.04
N ALA A 132 0.82 -18.04 -0.89
CA ALA A 132 1.28 -17.19 -1.97
C ALA A 132 0.36 -17.14 -3.19
N ALA A 133 -0.49 -18.15 -3.39
CA ALA A 133 -1.29 -18.28 -4.61
C ALA A 133 -2.31 -17.15 -4.80
N ASP A 134 -3.07 -16.83 -3.74
CA ASP A 134 -4.07 -15.76 -3.80
C ASP A 134 -3.40 -14.39 -3.89
N TYR A 135 -2.26 -14.22 -3.21
CA TYR A 135 -1.47 -12.99 -3.31
C TYR A 135 -0.93 -12.79 -4.72
N ARG A 136 -0.42 -13.85 -5.35
CA ARG A 136 -0.03 -13.82 -6.76
C ARG A 136 -1.18 -13.40 -7.67
N SER A 137 -2.38 -13.95 -7.45
CA SER A 137 -3.57 -13.59 -8.23
C SER A 137 -3.93 -12.11 -8.10
N LEU A 138 -3.76 -11.52 -6.90
CA LEU A 138 -3.92 -10.08 -6.70
C LEU A 138 -2.89 -9.28 -7.51
N LEU A 139 -1.60 -9.66 -7.44
CA LEU A 139 -0.54 -8.98 -8.18
C LEU A 139 -0.76 -9.04 -9.71
N GLU A 140 -1.16 -10.20 -10.22
CA GLU A 140 -1.50 -10.39 -11.63
C GLU A 140 -2.71 -9.55 -12.05
N SER A 141 -3.74 -9.44 -11.19
CA SER A 141 -4.91 -8.60 -11.43
C SER A 141 -4.57 -7.11 -11.45
N MET A 142 -3.71 -6.66 -10.54
CA MET A 142 -3.19 -5.28 -10.53
C MET A 142 -2.37 -4.99 -11.79
N ARG A 143 -1.51 -5.93 -12.20
CA ARG A 143 -0.72 -5.79 -13.42
C ARG A 143 -1.57 -5.78 -14.69
N THR A 144 -2.66 -6.54 -14.71
CA THR A 144 -3.62 -6.51 -15.80
C THR A 144 -4.30 -5.15 -15.90
N ALA A 145 -4.76 -4.61 -14.77
CA ALA A 145 -5.41 -3.28 -14.74
C ALA A 145 -4.44 -2.15 -15.09
N PHE A 146 -3.18 -2.25 -14.64
CA PHE A 146 -2.13 -1.24 -14.81
C PHE A 146 -0.86 -1.87 -15.40
N PRO A 147 -0.78 -2.11 -16.71
CA PRO A 147 0.37 -2.80 -17.33
C PRO A 147 1.70 -2.07 -17.18
N ASP A 148 1.64 -0.75 -17.03
CA ASP A 148 2.78 0.17 -16.87
C ASP A 148 2.98 0.61 -15.40
N LEU A 149 2.38 -0.11 -14.43
CA LEU A 149 2.54 0.23 -13.02
C LEU A 149 4.01 0.32 -12.63
N SER A 150 4.37 1.43 -12.02
CA SER A 150 5.71 1.68 -11.50
C SER A 150 5.62 2.10 -10.03
N LEU A 151 6.07 1.23 -9.15
CA LEU A 151 6.14 1.43 -7.70
C LEU A 151 7.57 1.83 -7.32
N GLN A 152 7.71 2.83 -6.47
CA GLN A 152 8.96 3.26 -5.87
C GLN A 152 8.85 3.23 -4.36
N VAL A 153 9.75 2.51 -3.70
CA VAL A 153 9.85 2.53 -2.23
C VAL A 153 10.59 3.79 -1.79
N ASP A 154 9.87 4.69 -1.15
CA ASP A 154 10.38 6.00 -0.71
C ASP A 154 11.17 5.89 0.60
N GLU A 155 10.63 5.14 1.58
CA GLU A 155 11.19 5.02 2.93
C GLU A 155 11.03 3.59 3.44
N VAL A 156 12.00 3.14 4.23
CA VAL A 156 11.94 1.87 4.98
C VAL A 156 12.25 2.15 6.43
N TYR A 157 11.37 1.70 7.31
CA TYR A 157 11.58 1.66 8.76
C TYR A 157 11.49 0.22 9.22
N TRP A 158 12.18 -0.11 10.29
CA TRP A 158 12.10 -1.43 10.88
C TRP A 158 12.45 -1.45 12.36
N MET A 159 12.00 -2.46 13.04
CA MET A 159 12.33 -2.79 14.42
C MET A 159 12.42 -4.31 14.58
N GLY A 160 13.10 -4.75 15.60
CA GLY A 160 13.27 -6.17 15.91
C GLY A 160 14.73 -6.61 15.93
N ASN A 161 14.93 -7.91 15.89
CA ASN A 161 16.24 -8.55 15.94
C ASN A 161 16.17 -9.95 15.29
N ASP A 162 17.32 -10.62 15.16
CA ASP A 162 17.42 -11.93 14.52
C ASP A 162 16.67 -13.06 15.24
N VAL A 163 16.49 -12.93 16.54
CA VAL A 163 15.85 -13.98 17.35
C VAL A 163 14.33 -13.90 17.26
N ASP A 164 13.79 -12.70 17.42
CA ASP A 164 12.35 -12.46 17.48
C ASP A 164 11.76 -12.16 16.09
N GLY A 165 12.63 -11.92 15.10
CA GLY A 165 12.28 -11.43 13.78
C GLY A 165 12.16 -9.90 13.73
N TYR A 166 11.78 -9.42 12.57
CA TYR A 166 11.65 -8.00 12.27
C TYR A 166 10.23 -7.65 11.88
N LEU A 167 9.80 -6.47 12.28
CA LEU A 167 8.66 -5.76 11.69
C LEU A 167 9.23 -4.62 10.86
N THR A 168 8.91 -4.60 9.58
CA THR A 168 9.30 -3.52 8.67
C THR A 168 8.10 -2.67 8.30
N SER A 169 8.34 -1.47 7.78
CA SER A 169 7.31 -0.59 7.26
C SER A 169 7.87 0.23 6.11
N GLU A 170 7.38 -0.03 4.92
CA GLU A 170 7.79 0.60 3.67
C GLU A 170 6.73 1.59 3.22
N ARG A 171 7.08 2.88 3.17
CA ARG A 171 6.28 3.86 2.45
C ARG A 171 6.68 3.87 0.98
N TRP A 172 5.70 3.79 0.11
CA TRP A 172 5.93 3.76 -1.33
C TRP A 172 4.94 4.66 -2.07
N SER A 173 5.30 5.01 -3.29
CA SER A 173 4.44 5.68 -4.24
C SER A 173 4.44 4.93 -5.57
N ALA A 174 3.31 4.97 -6.28
CA ALA A 174 3.18 4.32 -7.58
C ALA A 174 2.37 5.18 -8.55
N THR A 175 2.68 5.00 -9.83
CA THR A 175 1.95 5.59 -10.96
C THR A 175 1.67 4.50 -11.99
N GLY A 176 0.61 4.66 -12.76
CA GLY A 176 0.27 3.75 -13.85
C GLY A 176 -0.92 4.26 -14.63
N THR A 177 -1.19 3.61 -15.76
CA THR A 177 -2.35 3.89 -16.61
C THR A 177 -3.35 2.76 -16.47
N HIS A 178 -4.60 3.06 -16.13
CA HIS A 178 -5.68 2.07 -16.12
C HIS A 178 -6.04 1.69 -17.56
N ALA A 179 -5.26 0.78 -18.12
CA ALA A 179 -5.28 0.40 -19.53
C ALA A 179 -5.82 -1.02 -19.77
N GLY A 180 -6.02 -1.82 -18.72
CA GLY A 180 -6.56 -3.18 -18.82
C GLY A 180 -7.88 -3.35 -18.09
N ASP A 181 -8.72 -4.24 -18.60
CA ASP A 181 -9.96 -4.65 -17.96
C ASP A 181 -9.65 -5.55 -16.74
N GLY A 182 -10.45 -5.49 -15.71
CA GLY A 182 -10.28 -6.40 -14.58
C GLY A 182 -10.72 -5.83 -13.25
N LEU A 183 -9.80 -5.77 -12.29
CA LEU A 183 -10.09 -5.47 -10.87
C LEU A 183 -10.90 -4.18 -10.62
N TYR A 184 -10.76 -3.19 -11.49
CA TYR A 184 -11.44 -1.89 -11.40
C TYR A 184 -12.37 -1.62 -12.61
N GLY A 185 -12.88 -2.69 -13.24
CA GLY A 185 -13.79 -2.60 -14.38
C GLY A 185 -13.07 -2.37 -15.71
N PRO A 186 -13.78 -1.87 -16.74
CA PRO A 186 -13.23 -1.64 -18.07
C PRO A 186 -12.16 -0.56 -18.09
N ALA A 187 -11.14 -0.73 -18.94
CA ALA A 187 -10.05 0.22 -19.11
C ALA A 187 -10.53 1.66 -19.34
N SER A 188 -10.14 2.58 -18.49
CA SER A 188 -10.52 3.99 -18.59
C SER A 188 -9.51 4.86 -19.34
N GLY A 189 -8.29 4.37 -19.57
CA GLY A 189 -7.17 5.11 -20.13
C GLY A 189 -6.65 6.23 -19.22
N ARG A 190 -6.97 6.19 -17.92
CA ARG A 190 -6.58 7.21 -16.95
C ARG A 190 -5.22 6.94 -16.35
N GLU A 191 -4.39 7.98 -16.28
CA GLU A 191 -3.23 7.97 -15.41
C GLU A 191 -3.68 8.09 -13.96
N VAL A 192 -3.16 7.23 -13.11
CA VAL A 192 -3.41 7.22 -11.66
C VAL A 192 -2.12 7.39 -10.89
N GLN A 193 -2.23 7.95 -9.71
CA GLN A 193 -1.14 8.09 -8.78
C GLN A 193 -1.62 7.71 -7.38
N ILE A 194 -0.93 6.77 -6.77
CA ILE A 194 -1.23 6.29 -5.42
C ILE A 194 0.03 6.29 -4.57
N TRP A 195 -0.16 6.30 -3.28
CA TRP A 195 0.87 5.99 -2.30
C TRP A 195 0.32 5.00 -1.27
N GLY A 196 1.20 4.23 -0.69
CA GLY A 196 0.83 3.23 0.28
C GLY A 196 1.89 3.01 1.33
N ILE A 197 1.53 2.18 2.29
CA ILE A 197 2.42 1.64 3.30
C ILE A 197 2.22 0.13 3.30
N THR A 198 3.34 -0.58 3.19
CA THR A 198 3.40 -2.03 3.42
C THR A 198 4.17 -2.29 4.70
N GLN A 199 3.71 -3.20 5.52
CA GLN A 199 4.43 -3.72 6.67
C GLN A 199 4.67 -5.21 6.48
N HIS A 200 5.90 -5.65 6.73
CA HIS A 200 6.22 -7.08 6.69
C HIS A 200 6.66 -7.55 8.07
N ARG A 201 6.26 -8.77 8.40
CA ARG A 201 6.94 -9.55 9.44
C ARG A 201 7.95 -10.46 8.77
N VAL A 202 9.23 -10.22 9.05
CA VAL A 202 10.33 -11.00 8.51
C VAL A 202 10.94 -11.83 9.62
N HIS A 203 11.04 -13.14 9.39
CA HIS A 203 11.68 -14.06 10.32
C HIS A 203 12.45 -15.12 9.54
N ASN A 204 13.68 -15.42 9.95
CA ASN A 204 14.58 -16.33 9.22
C ASN A 204 14.69 -15.99 7.73
N GLU A 205 14.90 -14.70 7.42
CA GLU A 205 15.04 -14.18 6.05
C GLU A 205 13.82 -14.44 5.14
N ARG A 206 12.63 -14.69 5.74
CA ARG A 206 11.37 -14.90 5.01
C ARG A 206 10.28 -13.99 5.54
N ILE A 207 9.44 -13.52 4.64
CA ILE A 207 8.22 -12.77 4.97
C ILE A 207 7.15 -13.76 5.42
N THR A 208 6.69 -13.62 6.66
CA THR A 208 5.67 -14.48 7.28
C THR A 208 4.29 -13.85 7.32
N ALA A 209 4.24 -12.51 7.28
CA ALA A 209 3.00 -11.75 7.15
C ALA A 209 3.25 -10.42 6.45
N GLU A 210 2.24 -9.94 5.74
CA GLU A 210 2.23 -8.65 5.07
C GLU A 210 0.90 -7.93 5.33
N TRP A 211 0.99 -6.66 5.71
CA TRP A 211 -0.13 -5.72 5.77
C TRP A 211 0.14 -4.59 4.80
N MET A 212 -0.72 -4.43 3.81
CA MET A 212 -0.57 -3.38 2.81
C MET A 212 -1.81 -2.49 2.80
N LEU A 213 -1.62 -1.19 2.88
CA LEU A 213 -2.69 -0.23 2.64
C LEU A 213 -2.27 0.84 1.64
N PHE A 214 -3.20 1.17 0.77
CA PHE A 214 -3.26 2.40 -0.02
C PHE A 214 -4.70 2.89 -0.06
N ASN A 215 -4.93 4.14 -0.42
CA ASN A 215 -6.31 4.65 -0.52
C ASN A 215 -6.97 4.15 -1.82
N GLU A 216 -7.49 2.93 -1.79
CA GLU A 216 -8.13 2.30 -2.94
C GLU A 216 -9.36 3.07 -3.43
N LEU A 217 -10.13 3.67 -2.53
CA LEU A 217 -11.24 4.54 -2.92
C LEU A 217 -10.77 5.75 -3.74
N ASP A 218 -9.64 6.35 -3.37
CA ASP A 218 -9.04 7.45 -4.14
C ASP A 218 -8.58 6.99 -5.53
N LEU A 219 -7.98 5.80 -5.63
CA LEU A 219 -7.64 5.18 -6.90
C LEU A 219 -8.90 5.02 -7.79
N MET A 220 -9.98 4.45 -7.24
CA MET A 220 -11.23 4.28 -7.97
C MET A 220 -11.86 5.61 -8.38
N MET A 221 -11.76 6.64 -7.53
CA MET A 221 -12.18 8.01 -7.89
C MET A 221 -11.37 8.58 -9.06
N GLN A 222 -10.05 8.36 -9.10
CA GLN A 222 -9.21 8.79 -10.21
C GLN A 222 -9.59 8.09 -11.52
N ILE A 223 -9.95 6.80 -11.47
CA ILE A 223 -10.44 6.03 -12.61
C ILE A 223 -11.79 6.55 -13.08
N ALA A 224 -12.71 6.84 -12.17
CA ALA A 224 -14.08 7.27 -12.44
C ALA A 224 -14.22 8.77 -12.79
N ALA A 225 -13.19 9.59 -12.56
CA ALA A 225 -13.29 11.03 -12.79
C ALA A 225 -13.67 11.37 -14.24
N ALA A 226 -14.54 12.35 -14.45
CA ALA A 226 -14.85 12.84 -15.79
C ALA A 226 -13.61 13.49 -16.44
N ARG A 227 -13.50 13.40 -17.79
CA ARG A 227 -12.43 14.07 -18.55
C ARG A 227 -12.60 15.57 -18.51
#